data_6f3010ba084fcf4c0e8859823cfb4c08
#
_entry.id   6f3010ba084fcf4c0e8859823cfb4c08
#
_cell.length_a   1.000
_cell.length_b   1.000
_cell.length_c   1.000
_cell.angle_alpha   90.00
_cell.angle_beta   90.00
_cell.angle_gamma   90.00
#
_symmetry.space_group_name_H-M   'P 1'
#
loop_
_entity.id
_entity.type
_entity.pdbx_description
1 polymer ?
#
loop_
_entity_poly.entity_id
_entity_poly.type
_entity_poly.pdbx_seq_one_letter_code
_entity_poly.pdbx_strand_id
1 'polypeptide(L)'
;MSRREKTWWWIAAIVILLYCLFPIAWIVSLSFKAPSDIANASFLPTTFSGVNYSEIFTGSAADLFLPALRNSFGICLIATFISCILSMFAAYAIARLDFPGKRLILSAALGVAIFPVISIVTPLFNLWRQIGLYDTWLGLIIPYLSLTLPISIWTMSAFFREIPWEMEQAAQVDGATTWQAFRKVIVPLAAPGVFTTAIIAFFIAWNDFAYGISLTSTSAARPVPAALGLFSGASQFVDPTGSIAAAAVIVTIPVVALVLIFQRRIVAGLTNGAVKG
;
A
#
# COMPACT_ATOMS: atom_id res chain seq x y z
N MET A 1 3.60 31.11 -21.35
CA MET A 1 2.15 30.78 -21.31
C MET A 1 1.35 32.06 -21.28
N SER A 2 0.40 32.24 -22.23
CA SER A 2 -0.54 33.35 -22.25
C SER A 2 -1.51 33.29 -21.05
N ARG A 3 -2.14 34.44 -20.68
CA ARG A 3 -3.16 34.44 -19.63
C ARG A 3 -4.30 33.46 -19.93
N ARG A 4 -4.68 33.35 -21.21
CA ARG A 4 -5.75 32.44 -21.69
C ARG A 4 -5.39 30.95 -21.50
N GLU A 5 -4.14 30.56 -21.79
CA GLU A 5 -3.66 29.19 -21.52
C GLU A 5 -3.67 28.85 -20.03
N LYS A 6 -3.22 29.75 -19.16
CA LYS A 6 -3.28 29.56 -17.71
C LYS A 6 -4.72 29.34 -17.23
N THR A 7 -5.69 30.12 -17.75
CA THR A 7 -7.11 29.96 -17.38
C THR A 7 -7.63 28.57 -17.78
N TRP A 8 -7.32 28.08 -18.99
CA TRP A 8 -7.73 26.77 -19.42
C TRP A 8 -7.12 25.64 -18.56
N TRP A 9 -5.85 25.78 -18.18
CA TRP A 9 -5.21 24.83 -17.27
C TRP A 9 -5.85 24.82 -15.89
N TRP A 10 -6.24 25.96 -15.35
CA TRP A 10 -6.96 26.03 -14.08
C TRP A 10 -8.34 25.41 -14.16
N ILE A 11 -9.09 25.66 -15.23
CA ILE A 11 -10.41 25.03 -15.45
C ILE A 11 -10.26 23.52 -15.54
N ALA A 12 -9.32 23.02 -16.34
CA ALA A 12 -9.05 21.61 -16.46
C ALA A 12 -8.66 20.98 -15.12
N ALA A 13 -7.80 21.63 -14.34
CA ALA A 13 -7.39 21.16 -13.02
C ALA A 13 -8.57 21.07 -12.04
N ILE A 14 -9.46 22.10 -12.04
CA ILE A 14 -10.66 22.10 -11.19
C ILE A 14 -11.62 20.99 -11.59
N VAL A 15 -11.87 20.78 -12.90
CA VAL A 15 -12.75 19.71 -13.39
C VAL A 15 -12.22 18.35 -12.99
N ILE A 16 -10.91 18.10 -13.17
CA ILE A 16 -10.28 16.84 -12.76
C ILE A 16 -10.38 16.66 -11.25
N LEU A 17 -10.12 17.70 -10.47
CA LEU A 17 -10.21 17.67 -9.02
C LEU A 17 -11.63 17.31 -8.55
N LEU A 18 -12.65 17.96 -9.10
CA LEU A 18 -14.05 17.69 -8.77
C LEU A 18 -14.43 16.26 -9.16
N TYR A 19 -14.01 15.80 -10.34
CA TYR A 19 -14.25 14.42 -10.79
C TYR A 19 -13.63 13.39 -9.84
N CYS A 20 -12.39 13.61 -9.40
CA CYS A 20 -11.69 12.71 -8.47
C CYS A 20 -12.26 12.76 -7.04
N LEU A 21 -12.68 13.93 -6.58
CA LEU A 21 -13.19 14.12 -5.21
C LEU A 21 -14.65 13.69 -5.06
N PHE A 22 -15.44 13.71 -6.13
CA PHE A 22 -16.87 13.38 -6.07
C PHE A 22 -17.16 12.00 -5.47
N PRO A 23 -16.54 10.89 -5.93
CA PRO A 23 -16.79 9.58 -5.33
C PRO A 23 -16.35 9.49 -3.86
N ILE A 24 -15.27 10.18 -3.50
CA ILE A 24 -14.80 10.24 -2.11
C ILE A 24 -15.81 10.98 -1.24
N ALA A 25 -16.26 12.16 -1.70
CA ALA A 25 -17.27 12.95 -1.02
C ALA A 25 -18.60 12.19 -0.88
N TRP A 26 -18.96 11.37 -1.87
CA TRP A 26 -20.12 10.49 -1.80
C TRP A 26 -19.99 9.44 -0.70
N ILE A 27 -18.85 8.75 -0.60
CA ILE A 27 -18.57 7.76 0.46
C ILE A 27 -18.61 8.44 1.84
N VAL A 28 -17.99 9.61 1.97
CA VAL A 28 -18.03 10.39 3.22
C VAL A 28 -19.47 10.78 3.56
N SER A 29 -20.26 11.21 2.58
CA SER A 29 -21.68 11.51 2.79
C SER A 29 -22.47 10.29 3.27
N LEU A 30 -22.30 9.14 2.62
CA LEU A 30 -22.94 7.88 3.01
C LEU A 30 -22.59 7.47 4.44
N SER A 31 -21.35 7.70 4.86
CA SER A 31 -20.89 7.34 6.22
C SER A 31 -21.65 8.08 7.34
N PHE A 32 -22.23 9.25 7.03
CA PHE A 32 -23.01 10.05 7.96
C PHE A 32 -24.53 9.92 7.76
N LYS A 33 -25.02 9.08 6.84
CA LYS A 33 -26.46 8.83 6.68
C LYS A 33 -26.98 7.88 7.76
N ALA A 34 -28.17 8.18 8.28
CA ALA A 34 -28.90 7.22 9.12
C ALA A 34 -29.32 5.98 8.30
N PRO A 35 -29.51 4.80 8.90
CA PRO A 35 -29.94 3.58 8.18
C PRO A 35 -31.22 3.78 7.35
N SER A 36 -32.17 4.59 7.86
CA SER A 36 -33.41 4.95 7.13
C SER A 36 -33.20 5.88 5.94
N ASP A 37 -32.05 6.54 5.84
CA ASP A 37 -31.71 7.51 4.80
C ASP A 37 -30.78 6.94 3.72
N ILE A 38 -30.27 5.71 3.91
CA ILE A 38 -29.33 5.07 2.97
C ILE A 38 -29.92 4.90 1.58
N ALA A 39 -31.20 4.50 1.48
CA ALA A 39 -31.91 4.32 0.21
C ALA A 39 -32.21 5.67 -0.51
N ASN A 40 -32.05 6.80 0.18
CA ASN A 40 -32.26 8.09 -0.42
C ASN A 40 -31.07 8.48 -1.30
N ALA A 41 -31.32 8.76 -2.58
CA ALA A 41 -30.31 9.16 -3.57
C ALA A 41 -29.76 10.59 -3.37
N SER A 42 -30.22 11.33 -2.34
CA SER A 42 -29.67 12.68 -2.04
C SER A 42 -28.17 12.64 -1.78
N PHE A 43 -27.44 13.64 -2.27
CA PHE A 43 -25.99 13.73 -2.01
C PHE A 43 -25.69 13.96 -0.53
N LEU A 44 -26.43 14.85 0.13
CA LEU A 44 -26.26 15.12 1.57
C LEU A 44 -27.26 14.29 2.39
N PRO A 45 -26.86 13.85 3.61
CA PRO A 45 -27.77 13.24 4.55
C PRO A 45 -28.95 14.17 4.88
N THR A 46 -30.15 13.65 5.02
CA THR A 46 -31.28 14.43 5.52
C THR A 46 -31.08 14.79 6.99
N THR A 47 -30.50 13.87 7.74
CA THR A 47 -30.03 14.05 9.13
C THR A 47 -28.62 13.48 9.26
N PHE A 48 -27.67 14.27 9.75
CA PHE A 48 -26.34 13.78 10.06
C PHE A 48 -26.37 12.82 11.25
N SER A 49 -25.87 11.61 11.06
CA SER A 49 -25.86 10.56 12.07
C SER A 49 -24.47 9.95 12.21
N GLY A 50 -24.01 9.76 13.46
CA GLY A 50 -22.76 9.04 13.77
C GLY A 50 -22.97 7.54 13.99
N VAL A 51 -24.18 7.00 13.77
CA VAL A 51 -24.52 5.62 14.10
C VAL A 51 -23.64 4.59 13.36
N ASN A 52 -23.26 4.85 12.11
CA ASN A 52 -22.39 3.98 11.33
C ASN A 52 -20.98 3.86 11.95
N TYR A 53 -20.47 4.96 12.51
CA TYR A 53 -19.19 4.96 13.22
C TYR A 53 -19.32 4.23 14.57
N SER A 54 -20.41 4.45 15.33
CA SER A 54 -20.62 3.69 16.56
C SER A 54 -20.75 2.19 16.28
N GLU A 55 -21.37 1.80 15.17
CA GLU A 55 -21.53 0.39 14.80
C GLU A 55 -20.18 -0.29 14.54
N ILE A 56 -19.24 0.34 13.86
CA ILE A 56 -17.91 -0.24 13.56
C ILE A 56 -16.95 -0.21 14.76
N PHE A 57 -17.19 0.62 15.79
CA PHE A 57 -16.29 0.72 16.95
C PHE A 57 -16.84 0.05 18.21
N THR A 58 -18.15 0.01 18.40
CA THR A 58 -18.81 -0.47 19.63
C THR A 58 -20.03 -1.34 19.38
N GLY A 59 -20.52 -1.43 18.13
CA GLY A 59 -21.65 -2.26 17.74
C GLY A 59 -21.23 -3.67 17.30
N SER A 60 -22.15 -4.37 16.64
CA SER A 60 -21.94 -5.75 16.19
C SER A 60 -20.84 -5.90 15.14
N ALA A 61 -20.56 -4.85 14.39
CA ALA A 61 -19.49 -4.82 13.42
C ALA A 61 -18.09 -4.67 14.03
N ALA A 62 -17.97 -4.24 15.26
CA ALA A 62 -16.71 -4.01 15.95
C ALA A 62 -15.87 -5.29 16.08
N ASP A 63 -16.51 -6.43 16.32
CA ASP A 63 -15.85 -7.74 16.44
C ASP A 63 -15.17 -8.20 15.14
N LEU A 64 -15.63 -7.71 14.00
CA LEU A 64 -15.02 -7.95 12.71
C LEU A 64 -14.00 -6.85 12.35
N PHE A 65 -14.37 -5.58 12.54
CA PHE A 65 -13.61 -4.43 12.05
C PHE A 65 -12.33 -4.15 12.84
N LEU A 66 -12.41 -4.13 14.17
CA LEU A 66 -11.25 -3.78 15.01
C LEU A 66 -10.10 -4.78 14.90
N PRO A 67 -10.33 -6.11 14.97
CA PRO A 67 -9.28 -7.08 14.71
C PRO A 67 -8.71 -6.97 13.30
N ALA A 68 -9.57 -6.74 12.28
CA ALA A 68 -9.15 -6.58 10.91
C ALA A 68 -8.25 -5.35 10.73
N LEU A 69 -8.56 -4.24 11.38
CA LEU A 69 -7.74 -3.03 11.35
C LEU A 69 -6.36 -3.27 11.98
N ARG A 70 -6.31 -3.93 13.14
CA ARG A 70 -5.05 -4.35 13.78
C ARG A 70 -4.24 -5.27 12.86
N ASN A 71 -4.89 -6.27 12.25
CA ASN A 71 -4.25 -7.23 11.36
C ASN A 71 -3.67 -6.51 10.12
N SER A 72 -4.44 -5.63 9.47
CA SER A 72 -3.96 -4.85 8.33
C SER A 72 -2.72 -4.04 8.69
N PHE A 73 -2.74 -3.29 9.80
CA PHE A 73 -1.57 -2.53 10.24
C PHE A 73 -0.38 -3.44 10.51
N GLY A 74 -0.53 -4.48 11.31
CA GLY A 74 0.56 -5.37 11.71
C GLY A 74 1.16 -6.10 10.51
N ILE A 75 0.33 -6.74 9.70
CA ILE A 75 0.78 -7.52 8.54
C ILE A 75 1.45 -6.61 7.51
N CYS A 76 0.83 -5.47 7.16
CA CYS A 76 1.38 -4.56 6.15
C CYS A 76 2.67 -3.90 6.61
N LEU A 77 2.79 -3.48 7.88
CA LEU A 77 4.02 -2.90 8.41
C LEU A 77 5.17 -3.91 8.42
N ILE A 78 4.91 -5.16 8.86
CA ILE A 78 5.92 -6.21 8.88
C ILE A 78 6.35 -6.58 7.46
N ALA A 79 5.38 -6.79 6.55
CA ALA A 79 5.67 -7.08 5.14
C ALA A 79 6.48 -5.96 4.48
N THR A 80 6.11 -4.70 4.71
CA THR A 80 6.82 -3.52 4.21
C THR A 80 8.25 -3.46 4.76
N PHE A 81 8.43 -3.66 6.06
CA PHE A 81 9.75 -3.62 6.69
C PHE A 81 10.67 -4.70 6.13
N ILE A 82 10.19 -5.94 6.03
CA ILE A 82 10.94 -7.05 5.44
C ILE A 82 11.26 -6.78 3.97
N SER A 83 10.26 -6.31 3.20
CA SER A 83 10.44 -5.96 1.79
C SER A 83 11.49 -4.87 1.60
N CYS A 84 11.50 -3.82 2.43
CA CYS A 84 12.51 -2.78 2.37
C CYS A 84 13.92 -3.31 2.65
N ILE A 85 14.10 -4.14 3.68
CA ILE A 85 15.40 -4.72 4.01
C ILE A 85 15.91 -5.60 2.86
N LEU A 86 15.09 -6.54 2.40
CA LEU A 86 15.49 -7.45 1.33
C LEU A 86 15.75 -6.71 0.03
N SER A 87 14.92 -5.72 -0.30
CA SER A 87 15.11 -4.92 -1.51
C SER A 87 16.36 -4.05 -1.45
N MET A 88 16.75 -3.52 -0.29
CA MET A 88 18.03 -2.78 -0.15
C MET A 88 19.22 -3.64 -0.53
N PHE A 89 19.31 -4.88 -0.02
CA PHE A 89 20.41 -5.78 -0.36
C PHE A 89 20.39 -6.20 -1.83
N ALA A 90 19.24 -6.61 -2.32
CA ALA A 90 19.11 -7.04 -3.72
C ALA A 90 19.39 -5.87 -4.70
N ALA A 91 18.85 -4.70 -4.41
CA ALA A 91 19.04 -3.50 -5.23
C ALA A 91 20.50 -3.01 -5.21
N TYR A 92 21.16 -3.06 -4.05
CA TYR A 92 22.59 -2.75 -3.95
C TYR A 92 23.41 -3.70 -4.82
N ALA A 93 23.16 -5.00 -4.75
CA ALA A 93 23.84 -5.99 -5.60
C ALA A 93 23.63 -5.70 -7.10
N ILE A 94 22.37 -5.43 -7.50
CA ILE A 94 22.03 -5.15 -8.91
C ILE A 94 22.64 -3.82 -9.40
N ALA A 95 22.66 -2.79 -8.54
CA ALA A 95 23.14 -1.45 -8.92
C ALA A 95 24.67 -1.34 -8.89
N ARG A 96 25.34 -2.02 -7.96
CA ARG A 96 26.76 -1.81 -7.62
C ARG A 96 27.68 -2.97 -7.99
N LEU A 97 27.19 -4.20 -7.96
CA LEU A 97 28.03 -5.36 -8.26
C LEU A 97 27.95 -5.74 -9.73
N ASP A 98 29.08 -6.22 -10.27
CA ASP A 98 29.12 -6.80 -11.60
C ASP A 98 29.06 -8.32 -11.51
N PHE A 99 27.91 -8.87 -11.94
CA PHE A 99 27.71 -10.31 -12.04
C PHE A 99 26.84 -10.65 -13.27
N PRO A 100 27.05 -11.83 -13.86
CA PRO A 100 26.27 -12.24 -15.03
C PRO A 100 24.78 -12.43 -14.67
N GLY A 101 23.90 -12.04 -15.59
CA GLY A 101 22.45 -12.27 -15.41
C GLY A 101 21.71 -11.25 -14.55
N LYS A 102 22.35 -10.22 -13.99
CA LYS A 102 21.66 -9.22 -13.13
C LYS A 102 20.44 -8.56 -13.78
N ARG A 103 20.48 -8.31 -15.09
CA ARG A 103 19.33 -7.76 -15.85
C ARG A 103 18.21 -8.79 -15.99
N LEU A 104 18.57 -10.06 -16.23
CA LEU A 104 17.59 -11.15 -16.34
C LEU A 104 16.86 -11.39 -15.00
N ILE A 105 17.60 -11.37 -13.89
CA ILE A 105 17.02 -11.51 -12.54
C ILE A 105 16.00 -10.40 -12.27
N LEU A 106 16.34 -9.15 -12.56
CA LEU A 106 15.43 -8.02 -12.36
C LEU A 106 14.20 -8.12 -13.28
N SER A 107 14.40 -8.47 -14.56
CA SER A 107 13.29 -8.65 -15.51
C SER A 107 12.40 -9.83 -15.12
N ALA A 108 12.97 -10.94 -14.66
CA ALA A 108 12.21 -12.09 -14.17
C ALA A 108 11.40 -11.74 -12.92
N ALA A 109 11.99 -11.02 -11.97
CA ALA A 109 11.29 -10.55 -10.77
C ALA A 109 10.09 -9.67 -11.16
N LEU A 110 10.26 -8.71 -12.07
CA LEU A 110 9.16 -7.88 -12.56
C LEU A 110 8.12 -8.71 -13.34
N GLY A 111 8.54 -9.73 -14.10
CA GLY A 111 7.65 -10.67 -14.77
C GLY A 111 6.75 -11.43 -13.81
N VAL A 112 7.28 -11.86 -12.66
CA VAL A 112 6.49 -12.49 -11.60
C VAL A 112 5.43 -11.54 -11.01
N ALA A 113 5.74 -10.25 -10.89
CA ALA A 113 4.80 -9.25 -10.37
C ALA A 113 3.58 -9.02 -11.28
N ILE A 114 3.69 -9.33 -12.57
CA ILE A 114 2.58 -9.22 -13.54
C ILE A 114 1.69 -10.47 -13.53
N PHE A 115 2.15 -11.56 -12.90
CA PHE A 115 1.39 -12.81 -12.90
C PHE A 115 0.06 -12.63 -12.12
N PRO A 116 -1.07 -13.13 -12.67
CA PRO A 116 -2.37 -12.96 -12.02
C PRO A 116 -2.41 -13.64 -10.64
N VAL A 117 -2.62 -12.84 -9.60
CA VAL A 117 -2.67 -13.32 -8.19
C VAL A 117 -3.67 -14.46 -8.03
N ILE A 118 -4.84 -14.34 -8.66
CA ILE A 118 -5.91 -15.34 -8.55
C ILE A 118 -5.50 -16.74 -9.02
N SER A 119 -4.55 -16.84 -9.96
CA SER A 119 -4.04 -18.12 -10.45
C SER A 119 -3.17 -18.84 -9.42
N ILE A 120 -2.57 -18.10 -8.48
CA ILE A 120 -1.69 -18.65 -7.44
C ILE A 120 -2.50 -18.98 -6.17
N VAL A 121 -3.64 -18.37 -5.97
CA VAL A 121 -4.43 -18.51 -4.74
C VAL A 121 -4.78 -19.95 -4.41
N THR A 122 -5.31 -20.72 -5.37
CA THR A 122 -5.75 -22.10 -5.12
C THR A 122 -4.60 -23.05 -4.71
N PRO A 123 -3.47 -23.12 -5.45
CA PRO A 123 -2.36 -23.96 -5.02
C PRO A 123 -1.75 -23.48 -3.70
N LEU A 124 -1.70 -22.15 -3.47
CA LEU A 124 -1.17 -21.60 -2.24
C LEU A 124 -2.07 -21.90 -1.03
N PHE A 125 -3.38 -21.82 -1.19
CA PHE A 125 -4.35 -22.20 -0.17
C PHE A 125 -4.16 -23.66 0.27
N ASN A 126 -4.04 -24.58 -0.70
CA ASN A 126 -3.82 -25.99 -0.39
C ASN A 126 -2.49 -26.22 0.36
N LEU A 127 -1.42 -25.56 -0.08
CA LEU A 127 -0.11 -25.64 0.58
C LEU A 127 -0.18 -25.09 2.01
N TRP A 128 -0.78 -23.90 2.20
CA TRP A 128 -0.90 -23.24 3.51
C TRP A 128 -1.70 -24.07 4.51
N ARG A 129 -2.74 -24.76 4.04
CA ARG A 129 -3.48 -25.70 4.88
C ARG A 129 -2.66 -26.91 5.31
N GLN A 130 -1.80 -27.42 4.44
CA GLN A 130 -0.95 -28.57 4.75
C GLN A 130 0.16 -28.24 5.75
N ILE A 131 0.76 -27.04 5.65
CA ILE A 131 1.89 -26.63 6.51
C ILE A 131 1.46 -25.74 7.69
N GLY A 132 0.16 -25.51 7.89
CA GLY A 132 -0.38 -24.78 9.05
C GLY A 132 -0.20 -23.26 8.98
N LEU A 133 -0.01 -22.67 7.79
CA LEU A 133 0.08 -21.22 7.59
C LEU A 133 -1.27 -20.57 7.21
N TYR A 134 -2.31 -21.36 6.94
CA TYR A 134 -3.65 -20.83 6.67
C TYR A 134 -4.19 -20.08 7.88
N ASP A 135 -4.82 -18.95 7.64
CA ASP A 135 -5.41 -18.05 8.67
C ASP A 135 -4.39 -17.55 9.70
N THR A 136 -3.16 -17.26 9.24
CA THR A 136 -2.09 -16.70 10.08
C THR A 136 -1.50 -15.43 9.45
N TRP A 137 -0.88 -14.58 10.26
CA TRP A 137 -0.16 -13.40 9.77
C TRP A 137 0.97 -13.76 8.81
N LEU A 138 1.76 -14.80 9.11
CA LEU A 138 2.83 -15.28 8.22
C LEU A 138 2.28 -15.77 6.89
N GLY A 139 1.10 -16.39 6.91
CA GLY A 139 0.41 -16.85 5.71
C GLY A 139 0.01 -15.72 4.77
N LEU A 140 -0.09 -14.48 5.25
CA LEU A 140 -0.30 -13.28 4.41
C LEU A 140 1.01 -12.52 4.14
N ILE A 141 1.91 -12.43 5.12
CA ILE A 141 3.19 -11.71 4.95
C ILE A 141 4.00 -12.30 3.81
N ILE A 142 4.11 -13.64 3.73
CA ILE A 142 4.91 -14.30 2.68
C ILE A 142 4.41 -13.97 1.27
N PRO A 143 3.12 -14.16 0.90
CA PRO A 143 2.64 -13.76 -0.41
C PRO A 143 2.70 -12.25 -0.66
N TYR A 144 2.56 -11.40 0.38
CA TYR A 144 2.74 -9.96 0.23
C TYR A 144 4.18 -9.60 -0.18
N LEU A 145 5.18 -10.35 0.29
CA LEU A 145 6.56 -10.16 -0.18
C LEU A 145 6.68 -10.47 -1.68
N SER A 146 5.96 -11.45 -2.20
CA SER A 146 5.98 -11.76 -3.64
C SER A 146 5.43 -10.61 -4.50
N LEU A 147 4.48 -9.84 -3.98
CA LEU A 147 3.92 -8.66 -4.65
C LEU A 147 4.82 -7.42 -4.52
N THR A 148 5.40 -7.23 -3.35
CA THR A 148 6.10 -5.98 -3.01
C THR A 148 7.57 -5.98 -3.42
N LEU A 149 8.28 -7.11 -3.28
CA LEU A 149 9.73 -7.21 -3.54
C LEU A 149 10.13 -6.80 -4.98
N PRO A 150 9.46 -7.25 -6.06
CA PRO A 150 9.88 -6.90 -7.41
C PRO A 150 9.93 -5.38 -7.65
N ILE A 151 8.87 -4.68 -7.25
CA ILE A 151 8.76 -3.22 -7.40
C ILE A 151 9.72 -2.51 -6.44
N SER A 152 9.86 -3.02 -5.21
CA SER A 152 10.78 -2.48 -4.21
C SER A 152 12.24 -2.58 -4.68
N ILE A 153 12.66 -3.72 -5.23
CA ILE A 153 14.01 -3.91 -5.77
C ILE A 153 14.25 -2.98 -6.96
N TRP A 154 13.28 -2.89 -7.86
CA TRP A 154 13.38 -2.01 -9.03
C TRP A 154 13.53 -0.54 -8.62
N THR A 155 12.66 -0.05 -7.74
CA THR A 155 12.67 1.32 -7.23
C THR A 155 13.99 1.62 -6.50
N MET A 156 14.40 0.77 -5.55
CA MET A 156 15.66 0.95 -4.82
C MET A 156 16.89 0.90 -5.73
N SER A 157 16.87 0.05 -6.77
CA SER A 157 17.97 -0.02 -7.73
C SER A 157 18.15 1.31 -8.49
N ALA A 158 17.05 1.99 -8.82
CA ALA A 158 17.09 3.31 -9.46
C ALA A 158 17.77 4.34 -8.53
N PHE A 159 17.36 4.40 -7.25
CA PHE A 159 17.98 5.31 -6.28
C PHE A 159 19.47 5.03 -6.04
N PHE A 160 19.86 3.76 -5.92
CA PHE A 160 21.27 3.42 -5.73
C PHE A 160 22.15 3.77 -6.95
N ARG A 161 21.60 3.74 -8.17
CA ARG A 161 22.32 4.16 -9.37
C ARG A 161 22.52 5.66 -9.48
N GLU A 162 21.70 6.47 -8.82
CA GLU A 162 21.82 7.93 -8.78
C GLU A 162 22.92 8.40 -7.81
N ILE A 163 23.30 7.58 -6.84
CA ILE A 163 24.38 7.92 -5.90
C ILE A 163 25.73 7.80 -6.65
N PRO A 164 26.57 8.86 -6.68
CA PRO A 164 27.89 8.79 -7.31
C PRO A 164 28.75 7.67 -6.73
N TRP A 165 29.48 6.98 -7.59
CA TRP A 165 30.35 5.86 -7.21
C TRP A 165 31.50 6.29 -6.31
N GLU A 166 31.95 7.52 -6.52
CA GLU A 166 33.02 8.18 -5.78
C GLU A 166 32.74 8.28 -4.27
N MET A 167 31.48 8.33 -3.87
CA MET A 167 31.11 8.38 -2.44
C MET A 167 31.46 7.08 -1.72
N GLU A 168 31.28 5.96 -2.38
CA GLU A 168 31.62 4.65 -1.83
C GLU A 168 33.15 4.43 -1.86
N GLN A 169 33.81 4.84 -2.95
CA GLN A 169 35.27 4.77 -3.08
C GLN A 169 35.98 5.64 -2.06
N ALA A 170 35.52 6.86 -1.83
CA ALA A 170 36.08 7.75 -0.81
C ALA A 170 36.03 7.12 0.58
N ALA A 171 34.88 6.53 0.96
CA ALA A 171 34.76 5.82 2.22
C ALA A 171 35.75 4.63 2.34
N GLN A 172 35.99 3.92 1.24
CA GLN A 172 36.94 2.80 1.23
C GLN A 172 38.40 3.29 1.32
N VAL A 173 38.73 4.42 0.71
CA VAL A 173 40.07 5.08 0.85
C VAL A 173 40.29 5.52 2.30
N ASP A 174 39.23 5.97 2.99
CA ASP A 174 39.24 6.31 4.42
C ASP A 174 39.28 5.06 5.34
N GLY A 175 39.43 3.86 4.76
CA GLY A 175 39.58 2.60 5.50
C GLY A 175 38.27 1.89 5.87
N ALA A 176 37.12 2.33 5.32
CA ALA A 176 35.87 1.63 5.55
C ALA A 176 35.83 0.31 4.76
N THR A 177 35.34 -0.75 5.39
CA THR A 177 34.97 -2.00 4.67
C THR A 177 33.76 -1.73 3.77
N THR A 178 33.53 -2.58 2.76
CA THR A 178 32.36 -2.49 1.87
C THR A 178 31.04 -2.45 2.66
N TRP A 179 30.93 -3.23 3.72
CA TRP A 179 29.77 -3.21 4.63
C TRP A 179 29.63 -1.89 5.38
N GLN A 180 30.74 -1.31 5.83
CA GLN A 180 30.72 0.00 6.49
C GLN A 180 30.37 1.12 5.53
N ALA A 181 30.91 1.11 4.29
CA ALA A 181 30.54 2.04 3.23
C ALA A 181 29.05 1.93 2.89
N PHE A 182 28.53 0.71 2.70
CA PHE A 182 27.11 0.48 2.49
C PHE A 182 26.27 1.07 3.61
N ARG A 183 26.52 0.67 4.87
CA ARG A 183 25.67 1.05 6.01
C ARG A 183 25.78 2.52 6.38
N LYS A 184 27.00 3.10 6.35
CA LYS A 184 27.26 4.45 6.88
C LYS A 184 27.19 5.55 5.82
N VAL A 185 27.32 5.21 4.52
CA VAL A 185 27.33 6.17 3.42
C VAL A 185 26.16 5.94 2.48
N ILE A 186 26.07 4.76 1.88
CA ILE A 186 25.10 4.48 0.80
C ILE A 186 23.66 4.46 1.32
N VAL A 187 23.36 3.73 2.41
CA VAL A 187 22.00 3.64 2.97
C VAL A 187 21.48 5.00 3.45
N PRO A 188 22.23 5.82 4.17
CA PRO A 188 21.81 7.18 4.53
C PRO A 188 21.55 8.08 3.32
N LEU A 189 22.38 8.03 2.28
CA LEU A 189 22.19 8.80 1.05
C LEU A 189 20.95 8.33 0.29
N ALA A 190 20.66 7.03 0.31
CA ALA A 190 19.48 6.43 -0.29
C ALA A 190 18.20 6.58 0.56
N ALA A 191 18.24 7.21 1.72
CA ALA A 191 17.09 7.31 2.61
C ALA A 191 15.79 7.81 1.92
N PRO A 192 15.82 8.80 1.00
CA PRO A 192 14.61 9.17 0.25
C PRO A 192 14.04 7.99 -0.56
N GLY A 193 14.91 7.17 -1.17
CA GLY A 193 14.53 5.97 -1.91
C GLY A 193 13.93 4.89 -1.00
N VAL A 194 14.50 4.69 0.19
CA VAL A 194 13.97 3.74 1.18
C VAL A 194 12.55 4.14 1.60
N PHE A 195 12.31 5.41 1.89
CA PHE A 195 10.97 5.90 2.23
C PHE A 195 9.98 5.74 1.08
N THR A 196 10.38 6.08 -0.14
CA THR A 196 9.53 5.91 -1.33
C THR A 196 9.16 4.44 -1.54
N THR A 197 10.15 3.55 -1.43
CA THR A 197 9.94 2.10 -1.54
C THR A 197 9.03 1.57 -0.44
N ALA A 198 9.20 2.04 0.81
CA ALA A 198 8.36 1.65 1.93
C ALA A 198 6.89 2.03 1.71
N ILE A 199 6.64 3.24 1.20
CA ILE A 199 5.28 3.71 0.90
C ILE A 199 4.65 2.84 -0.19
N ILE A 200 5.36 2.58 -1.29
CA ILE A 200 4.86 1.74 -2.39
C ILE A 200 4.56 0.33 -1.90
N ALA A 201 5.46 -0.30 -1.14
CA ALA A 201 5.27 -1.63 -0.59
C ALA A 201 4.08 -1.67 0.38
N PHE A 202 3.95 -0.68 1.27
CA PHE A 202 2.81 -0.57 2.17
C PHE A 202 1.49 -0.42 1.41
N PHE A 203 1.44 0.42 0.38
CA PHE A 203 0.25 0.60 -0.45
C PHE A 203 -0.20 -0.69 -1.13
N ILE A 204 0.74 -1.45 -1.69
CA ILE A 204 0.45 -2.72 -2.34
C ILE A 204 -0.13 -3.71 -1.33
N ALA A 205 0.50 -3.86 -0.17
CA ALA A 205 0.06 -4.78 0.87
C ALA A 205 -1.29 -4.34 1.50
N TRP A 206 -1.47 -3.02 1.74
CA TRP A 206 -2.66 -2.47 2.36
C TRP A 206 -3.93 -2.64 1.53
N ASN A 207 -3.81 -2.58 0.21
CA ASN A 207 -4.94 -2.69 -0.72
C ASN A 207 -5.22 -4.13 -1.18
N ASP A 208 -4.46 -5.13 -0.70
CA ASP A 208 -4.71 -6.49 -1.10
C ASP A 208 -6.04 -7.01 -0.55
N PHE A 209 -6.86 -7.49 -1.45
CA PHE A 209 -8.11 -8.18 -1.15
C PHE A 209 -7.99 -9.69 -1.44
N ALA A 210 -7.29 -10.05 -2.51
CA ALA A 210 -7.33 -11.38 -3.07
C ALA A 210 -6.71 -12.44 -2.14
N TYR A 211 -5.51 -12.19 -1.63
CA TYR A 211 -4.91 -13.08 -0.63
C TYR A 211 -5.67 -13.01 0.70
N GLY A 212 -6.06 -11.78 1.11
CA GLY A 212 -6.78 -11.58 2.36
C GLY A 212 -8.06 -12.40 2.46
N ILE A 213 -8.94 -12.36 1.44
CA ILE A 213 -10.21 -13.10 1.44
C ILE A 213 -10.00 -14.62 1.27
N SER A 214 -8.95 -15.02 0.56
CA SER A 214 -8.73 -16.43 0.20
C SER A 214 -7.93 -17.21 1.23
N LEU A 215 -7.00 -16.56 1.95
CA LEU A 215 -6.08 -17.22 2.86
C LEU A 215 -6.41 -17.00 4.35
N THR A 216 -7.54 -16.35 4.65
CA THR A 216 -8.03 -16.16 6.01
C THR A 216 -9.48 -16.58 6.17
N SER A 217 -9.84 -17.06 7.37
CA SER A 217 -11.20 -17.48 7.69
C SER A 217 -11.76 -16.83 8.95
N THR A 218 -10.90 -16.37 9.85
CA THR A 218 -11.30 -15.81 11.14
C THR A 218 -10.74 -14.39 11.36
N SER A 219 -11.11 -13.77 12.47
CA SER A 219 -10.55 -12.49 12.90
C SER A 219 -9.07 -12.57 13.32
N ALA A 220 -8.48 -13.77 13.40
CA ALA A 220 -7.08 -13.96 13.80
C ALA A 220 -6.11 -13.29 12.84
N ALA A 221 -6.35 -13.38 11.52
CA ALA A 221 -5.45 -12.85 10.50
C ALA A 221 -6.15 -12.01 9.42
N ARG A 222 -7.48 -11.98 9.36
CA ARG A 222 -8.23 -11.29 8.30
C ARG A 222 -7.91 -9.80 8.24
N PRO A 223 -7.44 -9.27 7.08
CA PRO A 223 -7.18 -7.85 6.90
C PRO A 223 -8.47 -7.09 6.55
N VAL A 224 -8.43 -5.76 6.64
CA VAL A 224 -9.61 -4.90 6.45
C VAL A 224 -10.27 -5.06 5.08
N PRO A 225 -9.57 -5.08 3.94
CA PRO A 225 -10.25 -5.24 2.65
C PRO A 225 -11.09 -6.52 2.60
N ALA A 226 -10.56 -7.63 3.11
CA ALA A 226 -11.29 -8.90 3.18
C ALA A 226 -12.46 -8.85 4.18
N ALA A 227 -12.27 -8.18 5.33
CA ALA A 227 -13.34 -8.00 6.32
C ALA A 227 -14.50 -7.18 5.76
N LEU A 228 -14.22 -6.09 5.04
CA LEU A 228 -15.26 -5.26 4.42
C LEU A 228 -16.06 -6.02 3.36
N GLY A 229 -15.43 -6.94 2.62
CA GLY A 229 -16.13 -7.81 1.67
C GLY A 229 -17.09 -8.81 2.32
N LEU A 230 -16.95 -9.07 3.61
CA LEU A 230 -17.81 -9.96 4.40
C LEU A 230 -18.78 -9.21 5.34
N PHE A 231 -18.83 -7.90 5.24
CA PHE A 231 -19.63 -7.06 6.10
C PHE A 231 -21.12 -7.22 5.75
N SER A 232 -21.92 -7.79 6.64
CA SER A 232 -23.33 -8.11 6.40
C SER A 232 -24.31 -7.21 7.15
N GLY A 233 -23.83 -6.16 7.85
CA GLY A 233 -24.65 -5.29 8.67
C GLY A 233 -25.01 -5.87 10.04
N ALA A 234 -25.69 -5.07 10.87
CA ALA A 234 -26.11 -5.45 12.20
C ALA A 234 -27.22 -6.55 12.18
N SER A 235 -27.96 -6.68 11.09
CA SER A 235 -28.93 -7.74 10.85
C SER A 235 -29.16 -7.90 9.35
N GLN A 236 -29.81 -9.00 8.94
CA GLN A 236 -30.19 -9.26 7.53
C GLN A 236 -31.16 -8.21 6.95
N PHE A 237 -31.75 -7.37 7.79
CA PHE A 237 -32.73 -6.34 7.42
C PHE A 237 -32.13 -4.93 7.40
N VAL A 238 -30.86 -4.76 7.79
CA VAL A 238 -30.18 -3.46 7.82
C VAL A 238 -29.14 -3.41 6.70
N ASP A 239 -29.30 -2.46 5.79
CA ASP A 239 -28.34 -2.22 4.72
C ASP A 239 -26.98 -1.81 5.33
N PRO A 240 -25.89 -2.59 5.12
CA PRO A 240 -24.58 -2.29 5.70
C PRO A 240 -23.84 -1.16 5.02
N THR A 241 -24.38 -0.57 3.94
CA THR A 241 -23.71 0.43 3.10
C THR A 241 -23.16 1.61 3.92
N GLY A 242 -23.92 2.10 4.89
CA GLY A 242 -23.47 3.19 5.76
C GLY A 242 -22.25 2.81 6.61
N SER A 243 -22.29 1.64 7.24
CA SER A 243 -21.20 1.14 8.08
C SER A 243 -19.96 0.75 7.23
N ILE A 244 -20.16 0.19 6.03
CA ILE A 244 -19.07 -0.04 5.07
C ILE A 244 -18.44 1.30 4.64
N ALA A 245 -19.25 2.31 4.37
CA ALA A 245 -18.76 3.65 4.04
C ALA A 245 -17.97 4.28 5.19
N ALA A 246 -18.46 4.17 6.44
CA ALA A 246 -17.75 4.64 7.62
C ALA A 246 -16.41 3.90 7.81
N ALA A 247 -16.39 2.59 7.66
CA ALA A 247 -15.17 1.79 7.72
C ALA A 247 -14.19 2.18 6.59
N ALA A 248 -14.67 2.39 5.36
CA ALA A 248 -13.83 2.83 4.23
C ALA A 248 -13.19 4.22 4.50
N VAL A 249 -13.92 5.16 5.11
CA VAL A 249 -13.37 6.46 5.54
C VAL A 249 -12.24 6.25 6.55
N ILE A 250 -12.45 5.45 7.60
CA ILE A 250 -11.43 5.17 8.63
C ILE A 250 -10.19 4.52 8.02
N VAL A 251 -10.37 3.54 7.15
CA VAL A 251 -9.27 2.80 6.48
C VAL A 251 -8.47 3.69 5.51
N THR A 252 -9.10 4.73 4.99
CA THR A 252 -8.43 5.71 4.11
C THR A 252 -7.52 6.66 4.89
N ILE A 253 -7.80 6.94 6.17
CA ILE A 253 -7.04 7.90 6.99
C ILE A 253 -5.53 7.56 7.05
N PRO A 254 -5.08 6.33 7.37
CA PRO A 254 -3.66 5.99 7.40
C PRO A 254 -2.95 6.22 6.08
N VAL A 255 -3.62 5.89 4.98
CA VAL A 255 -3.11 6.05 3.63
C VAL A 255 -2.94 7.53 3.28
N VAL A 256 -3.97 8.32 3.53
CA VAL A 256 -3.92 9.78 3.32
C VAL A 256 -2.85 10.43 4.20
N ALA A 257 -2.75 10.04 5.48
CA ALA A 257 -1.72 10.53 6.39
C ALA A 257 -0.31 10.23 5.87
N LEU A 258 -0.05 8.99 5.41
CA LEU A 258 1.23 8.63 4.80
C LEU A 258 1.52 9.48 3.56
N VAL A 259 0.55 9.66 2.66
CA VAL A 259 0.73 10.48 1.45
C VAL A 259 1.05 11.92 1.82
N LEU A 260 0.29 12.54 2.73
CA LEU A 260 0.50 13.93 3.15
C LEU A 260 1.86 14.15 3.84
N ILE A 261 2.30 13.22 4.66
CA ILE A 261 3.61 13.29 5.33
C ILE A 261 4.75 13.16 4.31
N PHE A 262 4.62 12.26 3.35
CA PHE A 262 5.72 11.89 2.46
C PHE A 262 5.59 12.44 1.03
N GLN A 263 4.52 13.20 0.69
CA GLN A 263 4.25 13.71 -0.67
C GLN A 263 5.45 14.39 -1.35
N ARG A 264 6.22 15.20 -0.60
CA ARG A 264 7.40 15.89 -1.14
C ARG A 264 8.51 14.90 -1.56
N ARG A 265 8.65 13.78 -0.85
CA ARG A 265 9.64 12.74 -1.14
C ARG A 265 9.18 11.83 -2.28
N ILE A 266 7.87 11.55 -2.36
CA ILE A 266 7.26 10.78 -3.44
C ILE A 266 7.43 11.53 -4.77
N VAL A 267 7.11 12.83 -4.80
CA VAL A 267 7.25 13.66 -6.00
C VAL A 267 8.71 13.75 -6.44
N ALA A 268 9.65 13.96 -5.51
CA ALA A 268 11.08 13.99 -5.83
C ALA A 268 11.58 12.66 -6.43
N GLY A 269 11.10 11.52 -5.90
CA GLY A 269 11.48 10.19 -6.41
C GLY A 269 10.90 9.86 -7.80
N LEU A 270 9.69 10.31 -8.08
CA LEU A 270 9.04 10.08 -9.38
C LEU A 270 9.58 11.00 -10.49
N THR A 271 9.92 12.24 -10.15
CA THR A 271 10.42 13.22 -11.13
C THR A 271 11.87 12.96 -11.53
N ASN A 272 12.72 12.46 -10.62
CA ASN A 272 14.11 12.13 -10.94
C ASN A 272 14.19 10.94 -11.93
N GLY A 273 13.24 10.02 -11.92
CA GLY A 273 13.15 8.92 -12.88
C GLY A 273 12.59 9.31 -14.26
N ALA A 274 11.85 10.42 -14.34
CA ALA A 274 11.14 10.83 -15.56
C ALA A 274 11.87 11.89 -16.40
N VAL A 275 12.91 12.55 -15.88
CA VAL A 275 13.60 13.68 -16.53
C VAL A 275 14.89 13.27 -17.25
N LYS A 276 15.20 11.99 -17.41
CA LYS A 276 16.29 11.50 -18.30
C LYS A 276 15.68 10.94 -19.59
N GLY A 277 15.12 11.82 -20.39
CA GLY A 277 14.73 11.63 -21.77
C GLY A 277 15.11 12.85 -22.56
#